data_56c8e6b87ef37609ab4b5185dcbbe272
#
_entry.id   56c8e6b87ef37609ab4b5185dcbbe272
#
_cell.length_a   1.000
_cell.length_b   1.000
_cell.length_c   1.000
_cell.angle_alpha   90.00
_cell.angle_beta   90.00
_cell.angle_gamma   90.00
#
_symmetry.space_group_name_H-M   'P 1'
#
loop_
_entity.id
_entity.type
_entity.pdbx_description
1 polymer ?
#
loop_
_entity_poly.entity_id
_entity_poly.type
_entity_poly.pdbx_seq_one_letter_code
_entity_poly.pdbx_strand_id
1 'polypeptide(L)'
;MSIKFSREHEWIDASNPQAAVVGITVHAQDALGDVVFVDLPEVGKTYRQGEVAGVVESVKAAADVYMPVTGEIVEVNEALRADPALANSDPLGAGWFFKVKLANPAELDALM
;
A
#
# COMPACT_ATOMS: atom_id res chain seq x y z
N MET A 1 6.57 5.62 -16.02
CA MET A 1 6.06 5.07 -14.76
C MET A 1 6.15 6.13 -13.66
N SER A 2 5.06 6.41 -12.97
CA SER A 2 4.99 7.49 -11.98
C SER A 2 4.91 6.92 -10.57
N ILE A 3 6.06 6.57 -10.01
CA ILE A 3 6.11 6.02 -8.65
C ILE A 3 6.52 7.12 -7.68
N LYS A 4 5.74 7.28 -6.62
CA LYS A 4 5.99 8.22 -5.54
C LYS A 4 6.00 7.48 -4.21
N PHE A 5 6.61 8.09 -3.20
CA PHE A 5 6.77 7.49 -1.88
C PHE A 5 6.19 8.39 -0.80
N SER A 6 5.54 7.79 0.19
CA SER A 6 5.06 8.50 1.38
C SER A 6 6.15 8.50 2.46
N ARG A 7 5.93 9.34 3.50
CA ARG A 7 6.84 9.40 4.65
C ARG A 7 6.82 8.11 5.47
N GLU A 8 5.74 7.35 5.40
CA GLU A 8 5.57 6.09 6.10
C GLU A 8 6.05 4.90 5.27
N HIS A 9 6.80 5.18 4.20
CA HIS A 9 7.40 4.15 3.34
C HIS A 9 6.38 3.28 2.60
N GLU A 10 5.26 3.87 2.18
CA GLU A 10 4.40 3.28 1.15
C GLU A 10 4.78 3.88 -0.20
N TRP A 11 4.62 3.08 -1.25
CA TRP A 11 4.78 3.58 -2.60
C TRP A 11 3.44 3.59 -3.32
N ILE A 12 3.31 4.47 -4.30
CA ILE A 12 2.15 4.53 -5.17
C ILE A 12 2.60 4.69 -6.62
N ASP A 13 2.05 3.86 -7.49
CA ASP A 13 2.23 3.99 -8.94
C ASP A 13 0.94 4.55 -9.52
N ALA A 14 0.98 5.82 -9.89
CA ALA A 14 -0.18 6.57 -10.36
C ALA A 14 -0.24 6.63 -11.88
N SER A 15 0.37 5.69 -12.59
CA SER A 15 0.31 5.60 -14.05
C SER A 15 -1.13 5.50 -14.54
N ASN A 16 -2.01 4.86 -13.75
CA ASN A 16 -3.43 4.84 -14.01
C ASN A 16 -4.17 5.43 -12.80
N PRO A 17 -4.64 6.69 -12.88
CA PRO A 17 -5.30 7.34 -11.75
C PRO A 17 -6.63 6.68 -11.32
N GLN A 18 -7.23 5.86 -12.19
CA GLN A 18 -8.45 5.12 -11.84
C GLN A 18 -8.14 3.87 -11.03
N ALA A 19 -6.89 3.39 -11.04
CA ALA A 19 -6.46 2.19 -10.33
C ALA A 19 -4.97 2.30 -10.00
N ALA A 20 -4.61 3.32 -9.21
CA ALA A 20 -3.24 3.52 -8.76
C ALA A 20 -2.85 2.41 -7.78
N VAL A 21 -1.70 1.80 -7.98
CA VAL A 21 -1.23 0.66 -7.19
C VAL A 21 -0.46 1.16 -5.98
N VAL A 22 -0.74 0.60 -4.80
CA VAL A 22 -0.09 0.98 -3.55
C VAL A 22 0.53 -0.26 -2.89
N GLY A 23 1.74 -0.11 -2.37
CA GLY A 23 2.42 -1.15 -1.62
C GLY A 23 3.41 -0.53 -0.64
N ILE A 24 4.23 -1.37 0.00
CA ILE A 24 5.27 -0.91 0.92
C ILE A 24 6.63 -0.94 0.22
N THR A 25 7.56 -0.09 0.69
CA THR A 25 8.90 -0.01 0.10
C THR A 25 9.78 -1.16 0.58
N VAL A 26 10.90 -1.35 -0.11
CA VAL A 26 11.93 -2.31 0.33
C VAL A 26 12.44 -1.94 1.72
N HIS A 27 12.58 -0.64 2.01
CA HIS A 27 13.01 -0.18 3.34
C HIS A 27 12.00 -0.60 4.42
N ALA A 28 10.70 -0.47 4.14
CA ALA A 28 9.67 -0.84 5.10
C ALA A 28 9.67 -2.35 5.37
N GLN A 29 9.78 -3.18 4.32
CA GLN A 29 9.78 -4.63 4.53
C GLN A 29 11.05 -5.10 5.24
N ASP A 30 12.20 -4.46 5.00
CA ASP A 30 13.42 -4.78 5.73
C ASP A 30 13.28 -4.47 7.24
N ALA A 31 12.65 -3.35 7.56
CA ALA A 31 12.43 -2.96 8.95
C ALA A 31 11.47 -3.91 9.67
N LEU A 32 10.48 -4.44 8.95
CA LEU A 32 9.48 -5.36 9.50
C LEU A 32 10.02 -6.79 9.67
N GLY A 33 10.91 -7.22 8.78
CA GLY A 33 11.32 -8.62 8.71
C GLY A 33 10.22 -9.46 8.04
N ASP A 34 10.11 -10.74 8.41
CA ASP A 34 9.17 -11.64 7.76
C ASP A 34 7.72 -11.26 8.06
N VAL A 35 6.97 -10.95 7.01
CA VAL A 35 5.54 -10.63 7.12
C VAL A 35 4.75 -11.93 7.23
N VAL A 36 3.90 -12.00 8.25
CA VAL A 36 3.11 -13.21 8.56
C VAL A 36 1.60 -13.01 8.36
N PHE A 37 1.15 -11.75 8.31
CA PHE A 37 -0.27 -11.44 8.14
C PHE A 37 -0.42 -10.05 7.54
N VAL A 38 -1.39 -9.90 6.64
CA VAL A 38 -1.73 -8.59 6.05
C VAL A 38 -3.24 -8.41 6.14
N ASP A 39 -3.66 -7.30 6.76
CA ASP A 39 -5.06 -6.89 6.82
C ASP A 39 -5.28 -5.83 5.76
N LEU A 40 -5.97 -6.19 4.68
CA LEU A 40 -6.20 -5.31 3.53
C LEU A 40 -7.47 -4.49 3.71
N PRO A 41 -7.57 -3.29 3.09
CA PRO A 41 -8.78 -2.47 3.16
C PRO A 41 -9.95 -3.12 2.41
N GLU A 42 -11.15 -2.60 2.65
CA GLU A 42 -12.35 -3.07 1.94
C GLU A 42 -12.49 -2.39 0.58
N VAL A 43 -12.77 -3.17 -0.44
CA VAL A 43 -13.08 -2.65 -1.77
C VAL A 43 -14.38 -1.83 -1.69
N GLY A 44 -14.37 -0.66 -2.32
CA GLY A 44 -15.50 0.26 -2.33
C GLY A 44 -15.49 1.29 -1.20
N LYS A 45 -14.58 1.16 -0.25
CA LYS A 45 -14.45 2.12 0.85
C LYS A 45 -13.48 3.25 0.49
N THR A 46 -13.82 4.47 0.89
CA THR A 46 -12.99 5.65 0.65
C THR A 46 -12.21 6.00 1.92
N TYR A 47 -10.93 6.27 1.74
CA TYR A 47 -10.04 6.71 2.82
C TYR A 47 -9.40 8.04 2.45
N ARG A 48 -9.09 8.85 3.47
CA ARG A 48 -8.37 10.10 3.29
C ARG A 48 -6.87 9.86 3.39
N GLN A 49 -6.10 10.76 2.77
CA GLN A 49 -4.65 10.75 2.92
C GLN A 49 -4.27 10.74 4.41
N GLY A 50 -3.38 9.82 4.78
CA GLY A 50 -2.93 9.68 6.15
C GLY A 50 -3.78 8.78 7.04
N GLU A 51 -4.96 8.36 6.58
CA GLU A 51 -5.76 7.39 7.34
C GLU A 51 -5.16 5.99 7.22
N VAL A 52 -5.39 5.16 8.24
CA VAL A 52 -4.96 3.76 8.21
C VAL A 52 -5.88 2.99 7.28
N ALA A 53 -5.32 2.44 6.21
CA ALA A 53 -6.06 1.62 5.25
C ALA A 53 -5.92 0.13 5.55
N GLY A 54 -4.82 -0.28 6.17
CA GLY A 54 -4.58 -1.67 6.48
C GLY A 54 -3.52 -1.85 7.55
N VAL A 55 -3.20 -3.10 7.85
CA VAL A 55 -2.18 -3.44 8.84
C VAL A 55 -1.32 -4.57 8.27
N VAL A 56 -0.01 -4.47 8.48
CA VAL A 56 0.91 -5.56 8.17
C VAL A 56 1.52 -6.05 9.46
N GLU A 57 1.45 -7.37 9.69
CA GLU A 57 2.03 -7.99 10.88
C GLU A 57 3.23 -8.83 10.49
N SER A 58 4.31 -8.70 11.23
CA SER A 58 5.54 -9.45 11.03
C SER A 58 5.90 -10.20 12.30
N VAL A 59 6.97 -10.99 12.22
CA VAL A 59 7.51 -11.71 13.38
C VAL A 59 8.03 -10.76 14.46
N LYS A 60 8.29 -9.50 14.12
CA LYS A 60 8.83 -8.50 15.05
C LYS A 60 7.77 -7.56 15.59
N ALA A 61 6.80 -7.14 14.77
CA ALA A 61 5.88 -6.07 15.13
C ALA A 61 4.68 -6.03 14.19
N ALA A 62 3.70 -5.21 14.54
CA ALA A 62 2.60 -4.84 13.64
C ALA A 62 2.79 -3.37 13.26
N ALA A 63 2.47 -3.04 12.01
CA ALA A 63 2.57 -1.68 11.51
C ALA A 63 1.33 -1.31 10.69
N ASP A 64 0.89 -0.06 10.82
CA ASP A 64 -0.23 0.45 10.04
C ASP A 64 0.24 0.80 8.63
N VAL A 65 -0.61 0.52 7.65
CA VAL A 65 -0.40 0.97 6.27
C VAL A 65 -1.30 2.18 6.05
N TYR A 66 -0.70 3.34 5.86
CA TYR A 66 -1.41 4.60 5.70
C TYR A 66 -1.73 4.88 4.24
N MET A 67 -2.83 5.57 4.00
CA MET A 67 -3.18 6.00 2.65
C MET A 67 -2.21 7.07 2.18
N PRO A 68 -1.49 6.84 1.08
CA PRO A 68 -0.62 7.90 0.53
C PRO A 68 -1.41 9.03 -0.11
N VAL A 69 -2.66 8.77 -0.49
CA VAL A 69 -3.57 9.74 -1.11
C VAL A 69 -5.00 9.47 -0.67
N THR A 70 -5.89 10.45 -0.87
CA THR A 70 -7.32 10.25 -0.68
C THR A 70 -7.90 9.53 -1.88
N GLY A 71 -8.68 8.49 -1.65
CA GLY A 71 -9.32 7.78 -2.74
C GLY A 71 -10.13 6.58 -2.31
N GLU A 72 -10.78 5.96 -3.30
CA GLU A 72 -11.61 4.79 -3.10
C GLU A 72 -10.82 3.52 -3.45
N ILE A 73 -10.89 2.52 -2.58
CA ILE A 73 -10.25 1.23 -2.83
C ILE A 73 -11.05 0.49 -3.91
N VAL A 74 -10.40 0.20 -5.02
CA VAL A 74 -11.06 -0.48 -6.15
C VAL A 74 -10.64 -1.93 -6.29
N GLU A 75 -9.50 -2.31 -5.72
CA GLU A 75 -9.01 -3.69 -5.76
C GLU A 75 -8.04 -3.94 -4.61
N VAL A 76 -8.00 -5.15 -4.10
CA VAL A 76 -7.01 -5.59 -3.12
C VAL A 76 -6.29 -6.83 -3.64
N ASN A 77 -5.05 -7.04 -3.20
CA ASN A 77 -4.25 -8.17 -3.65
C ASN A 77 -4.57 -9.42 -2.83
N GLU A 78 -5.50 -10.22 -3.32
CA GLU A 78 -5.90 -11.46 -2.63
C GLU A 78 -4.75 -12.45 -2.51
N ALA A 79 -3.79 -12.44 -3.43
CA ALA A 79 -2.62 -13.29 -3.33
C ALA A 79 -1.78 -12.98 -2.09
N LEU A 80 -1.77 -11.72 -1.66
CA LEU A 80 -1.05 -11.29 -0.46
C LEU A 80 -1.71 -11.82 0.82
N ARG A 81 -3.03 -11.96 0.82
CA ARG A 81 -3.75 -12.58 1.93
C ARG A 81 -3.41 -14.05 2.07
N ALA A 82 -3.29 -14.75 0.94
CA ALA A 82 -2.95 -16.17 0.92
C ALA A 82 -1.47 -16.40 1.22
N ASP A 83 -0.62 -15.46 0.82
CA ASP A 83 0.83 -15.57 0.97
C ASP A 83 1.43 -14.22 1.38
N PRO A 84 1.38 -13.87 2.67
CA PRO A 84 1.93 -12.60 3.15
C PRO A 84 3.42 -12.41 2.85
N ALA A 85 4.16 -13.48 2.64
CA ALA A 85 5.59 -13.42 2.32
C ALA A 85 5.87 -12.72 0.97
N LEU A 86 4.85 -12.55 0.11
CA LEU A 86 5.00 -11.76 -1.10
C LEU A 86 5.43 -10.32 -0.81
N ALA A 87 5.02 -9.77 0.33
CA ALA A 87 5.43 -8.43 0.74
C ALA A 87 6.95 -8.36 0.99
N ASN A 88 7.57 -9.47 1.35
CA ASN A 88 9.01 -9.56 1.54
C ASN A 88 9.74 -9.86 0.23
N SER A 89 9.24 -10.81 -0.55
CA SER A 89 9.94 -11.30 -1.73
C SER A 89 9.83 -10.34 -2.92
N ASP A 90 8.72 -9.61 -3.03
CA ASP A 90 8.51 -8.71 -4.17
C ASP A 90 7.60 -7.53 -3.79
N PRO A 91 8.07 -6.67 -2.86
CA PRO A 91 7.22 -5.57 -2.35
C PRO A 91 6.86 -4.52 -3.41
N LEU A 92 7.65 -4.39 -4.47
CA LEU A 92 7.41 -3.42 -5.53
C LEU A 92 6.70 -4.02 -6.74
N GLY A 93 6.40 -5.32 -6.70
CA GLY A 93 5.74 -6.03 -7.79
C GLY A 93 4.58 -6.87 -7.28
N ALA A 94 4.71 -8.19 -7.28
CA ALA A 94 3.63 -9.11 -6.92
C ALA A 94 3.10 -8.91 -5.50
N GLY A 95 3.86 -8.27 -4.62
CA GLY A 95 3.48 -7.98 -3.23
C GLY A 95 2.76 -6.65 -3.03
N TRP A 96 2.17 -6.08 -4.07
CA TRP A 96 1.38 -4.84 -3.92
C TRP A 96 0.19 -5.08 -2.98
N PHE A 97 -0.28 -4.01 -2.32
CA PHE A 97 -1.32 -4.14 -1.30
C PHE A 97 -2.72 -3.90 -1.84
N PHE A 98 -2.95 -2.74 -2.44
CA PHE A 98 -4.29 -2.40 -2.96
C PHE A 98 -4.18 -1.41 -4.10
N LYS A 99 -5.30 -1.23 -4.82
CA LYS A 99 -5.42 -0.21 -5.86
C LYS A 99 -6.46 0.80 -5.45
N VAL A 100 -6.21 2.06 -5.76
CA VAL A 100 -7.06 3.18 -5.35
C VAL A 100 -7.40 4.06 -6.54
N LYS A 101 -8.67 4.51 -6.60
CA LYS A 101 -9.10 5.53 -7.55
C LYS A 101 -8.85 6.88 -6.89
N LEU A 102 -7.96 7.67 -7.48
CA LEU A 102 -7.56 8.96 -6.91
C LEU A 102 -8.72 9.94 -6.87
N ALA A 103 -9.01 10.49 -5.69
CA ALA A 103 -10.01 11.54 -5.51
C ALA A 103 -9.43 12.92 -5.79
N ASN A 104 -8.15 13.10 -5.44
CA ASN A 104 -7.44 14.37 -5.60
C ASN A 104 -6.00 14.11 -6.08
N PRO A 105 -5.77 14.05 -7.41
CA PRO A 105 -4.43 13.78 -7.93
C PRO A 105 -3.36 14.78 -7.49
N ALA A 106 -3.75 16.00 -7.08
CA ALA A 106 -2.80 17.00 -6.59
C ALA A 106 -2.07 16.56 -5.32
N GLU A 107 -2.63 15.62 -4.57
CA GLU A 107 -1.95 15.06 -3.38
C GLU A 107 -0.66 14.34 -3.72
N LEU A 108 -0.50 13.88 -4.95
CA LEU A 108 0.74 13.23 -5.39
C LEU A 108 1.94 14.18 -5.32
N ASP A 109 1.69 15.47 -5.46
CA ASP A 109 2.76 16.48 -5.40
C ASP A 109 3.39 16.59 -4.00
N ALA A 110 2.69 16.15 -2.97
CA ALA A 110 3.19 16.15 -1.60
C ALA A 110 4.05 14.92 -1.30
N LEU A 111 4.09 13.94 -2.18
CA LEU A 111 4.86 12.71 -2.01
C LEU A 111 6.28 12.88 -2.57
N MET A 112 7.16 12.02 -2.10
CA MET A 112 8.59 12.03 -2.48
C MET A 112 8.88 11.23 -3.73
#